data_b93cc56cbc71e91d2a07afbe716b41d9
#
_entry.id   b93cc56cbc71e91d2a07afbe716b41d9
#
_cell.length_a   1.000
_cell.length_b   1.000
_cell.length_c   1.000
_cell.angle_alpha   90.00
_cell.angle_beta   90.00
_cell.angle_gamma   90.00
#
_symmetry.space_group_name_H-M   'P 1'
#
loop_
_entity.id
_entity.type
_entity.pdbx_description
1 polymer ?
#
loop_
_entity_poly.entity_id
_entity_poly.type
_entity_poly.pdbx_seq_one_letter_code
_entity_poly.pdbx_strand_id
1 'polypeptide(L)'
;MILKNVKRPSNRVTRERKLNXXXXDPNQMTGAAMIVRALADHGVKHIFGYPGGAVLPIYDEIFQQSDVEHILVRHEQGAGHAAEGYARSTGLPGVALVTSGPGATNMVTPLTDALMDSIPLVCITGQVPTHLIGNDAFQECDTVSITRPCTKYNYLVKNIADLPRVLHEAF
;
A
#
# COMPACT_ATOMS: atom_id res chain seq x y z
N MET A 1 -8.01 10.42 9.23
CA MET A 1 -7.18 11.11 10.27
C MET A 1 -5.84 11.44 9.67
N ILE A 2 -5.51 12.70 9.59
CA ILE A 2 -4.18 13.15 9.15
C ILE A 2 -3.30 13.12 10.39
N LEU A 3 -2.30 12.24 10.41
CA LEU A 3 -1.34 12.21 11.50
C LEU A 3 -0.28 13.30 11.27
N LYS A 4 -0.74 14.54 11.33
CA LYS A 4 0.14 15.68 11.16
C LYS A 4 0.42 16.29 12.55
N ASN A 5 1.67 16.24 12.98
CA ASN A 5 2.16 16.95 14.18
C ASN A 5 1.50 16.53 15.50
N VAL A 6 1.28 15.24 15.69
CA VAL A 6 1.10 14.76 17.04
C VAL A 6 2.48 14.74 17.68
N LYS A 7 2.81 15.74 18.49
CA LYS A 7 3.94 15.62 19.39
C LYS A 7 3.73 14.32 20.17
N ARG A 8 4.61 13.37 19.95
CA ARG A 8 4.57 12.13 20.71
C ARG A 8 4.52 12.52 22.19
N PRO A 9 3.56 12.05 22.98
CA PRO A 9 3.60 12.30 24.41
C PRO A 9 4.94 11.75 24.93
N SER A 10 5.57 12.53 25.79
CA SER A 10 6.90 12.22 26.33
C SER A 10 6.93 10.96 27.21
N ASN A 11 5.78 10.35 27.44
CA ASN A 11 5.69 9.06 28.10
C ASN A 11 5.78 7.96 27.03
N ARG A 12 7.00 7.61 26.67
CA ARG A 12 7.28 6.30 26.11
C ARG A 12 6.87 5.26 27.14
N VAL A 13 5.66 4.76 27.03
CA VAL A 13 5.41 3.43 27.52
C VAL A 13 6.14 2.53 26.52
N THR A 14 7.38 2.23 26.82
CA THR A 14 8.09 1.15 26.18
C THR A 14 7.36 -0.14 26.57
N ARG A 15 6.26 -0.39 25.92
CA ARG A 15 5.72 -1.73 25.88
C ARG A 15 6.71 -2.50 25.00
N GLU A 16 7.69 -3.11 25.66
CA GLU A 16 8.49 -4.14 25.03
C GLU A 16 7.52 -5.25 24.60
N ARG A 17 6.95 -5.11 23.42
CA ARG A 17 6.47 -6.28 22.72
C ARG A 17 7.71 -7.11 22.44
N LYS A 18 7.88 -8.18 23.20
CA LYS A 18 8.73 -9.27 22.77
C LYS A 18 8.05 -9.86 21.54
N LEU A 19 8.27 -9.22 20.44
CA LEU A 19 8.07 -9.86 19.15
C LEU A 19 9.04 -11.04 19.17
N ASN A 20 8.47 -12.24 19.10
CA ASN A 20 9.28 -13.40 18.80
C ASN A 20 9.84 -13.19 17.38
N UNK A 21 10.71 -12.47 17.25
CA UNK A 21 11.22 -12.27 16.14
C UNK A 21 12.15 -13.24 15.98
N UNK A 22 11.90 -13.82 15.44
CA UNK A 22 12.73 -14.62 15.15
C UNK A 22 13.84 -13.89 14.84
N UNK A 23 14.40 -13.88 15.22
CA UNK A 23 15.31 -13.31 15.08
C UNK A 23 15.52 -12.99 13.83
N UNK A 24 14.95 -12.47 13.55
CA UNK A 24 15.12 -12.11 12.48
C UNK A 24 16.45 -11.82 12.39
N ASP A 25 17.00 -12.26 11.47
CA ASP A 25 18.31 -11.84 11.04
C ASP A 25 18.24 -10.32 10.85
N PRO A 26 19.09 -9.57 11.53
CA PRO A 26 19.06 -8.11 11.38
C PRO A 26 19.33 -7.65 9.94
N ASN A 27 19.76 -8.55 9.07
CA ASN A 27 19.94 -8.29 7.64
C ASN A 27 18.73 -8.71 6.80
N GLN A 28 17.66 -9.23 7.43
CA GLN A 28 16.44 -9.59 6.72
C GLN A 28 15.37 -8.52 6.94
N MET A 29 14.65 -8.24 5.87
CA MET A 29 13.57 -7.24 5.88
C MET A 29 12.25 -7.92 5.56
N THR A 30 11.19 -7.57 6.29
CA THR A 30 9.85 -8.08 5.98
C THR A 30 9.35 -7.50 4.65
N GLY A 31 8.40 -8.17 4.01
CA GLY A 31 7.79 -7.63 2.80
C GLY A 31 7.12 -6.26 3.05
N ALA A 32 6.52 -6.09 4.22
CA ALA A 32 5.92 -4.80 4.60
C ALA A 32 6.98 -3.70 4.70
N ALA A 33 8.10 -4.00 5.35
CA ALA A 33 9.22 -3.05 5.45
C ALA A 33 9.82 -2.74 4.07
N MET A 34 9.90 -3.74 3.18
CA MET A 34 10.36 -3.54 1.79
C MET A 34 9.46 -2.53 1.06
N ILE A 35 8.13 -2.66 1.23
CA ILE A 35 7.18 -1.75 0.60
C ILE A 35 7.42 -0.32 1.10
N VAL A 36 7.45 -0.13 2.41
CA VAL A 36 7.61 1.22 2.99
C VAL A 36 8.97 1.81 2.60
N ARG A 37 10.02 1.01 2.60
CA ARG A 37 11.35 1.44 2.18
C ARG A 37 11.36 1.84 0.70
N ALA A 38 10.75 1.05 -0.17
CA ALA A 38 10.68 1.37 -1.60
C ALA A 38 9.93 2.68 -1.83
N LEU A 39 8.82 2.91 -1.11
CA LEU A 39 8.09 4.17 -1.20
C LEU A 39 9.01 5.36 -0.85
N ALA A 40 9.74 5.25 0.25
CA ALA A 40 10.67 6.30 0.68
C ALA A 40 11.79 6.50 -0.35
N ASP A 41 12.36 5.42 -0.87
CA ASP A 41 13.44 5.47 -1.87
C ASP A 41 12.98 6.11 -3.20
N HIS A 42 11.69 5.97 -3.55
CA HIS A 42 11.09 6.65 -4.71
C HIS A 42 10.62 8.06 -4.39
N GLY A 43 10.88 8.55 -3.19
CA GLY A 43 10.53 9.93 -2.81
C GLY A 43 9.06 10.15 -2.50
N VAL A 44 8.29 9.08 -2.30
CA VAL A 44 6.87 9.18 -1.95
C VAL A 44 6.75 9.80 -0.56
N LYS A 45 6.02 10.90 -0.45
CA LYS A 45 5.79 11.60 0.82
C LYS A 45 4.41 11.28 1.41
N HIS A 46 3.45 10.99 0.57
CA HIS A 46 2.07 10.77 1.03
C HIS A 46 1.50 9.53 0.36
N ILE A 47 0.84 8.70 1.15
CA ILE A 47 0.03 7.62 0.60
C ILE A 47 -1.40 7.79 1.11
N PHE A 48 -2.36 7.56 0.23
CA PHE A 48 -3.78 7.69 0.53
C PHE A 48 -4.36 6.29 0.71
N GLY A 49 -5.09 6.04 1.79
CA GLY A 49 -5.53 4.67 1.97
C GLY A 49 -6.59 4.46 3.03
N TYR A 50 -7.08 3.24 3.03
CA TYR A 50 -8.04 2.78 4.02
C TYR A 50 -7.58 1.40 4.51
N PRO A 51 -7.36 1.24 5.82
CA PRO A 51 -6.83 -0.03 6.35
C PRO A 51 -7.84 -1.17 6.28
N GLY A 52 -7.30 -2.37 6.14
CA GLY A 52 -8.06 -3.62 6.20
C GLY A 52 -7.11 -4.77 6.50
N GLY A 53 -7.67 -5.93 6.81
CA GLY A 53 -6.91 -7.04 7.38
C GLY A 53 -5.65 -7.42 6.63
N ALA A 54 -5.73 -7.49 5.29
CA ALA A 54 -4.61 -7.97 4.48
C ALA A 54 -3.41 -7.01 4.43
N VAL A 55 -3.59 -5.74 4.82
CA VAL A 55 -2.51 -4.74 4.76
C VAL A 55 -2.08 -4.23 6.13
N LEU A 56 -2.58 -4.81 7.21
CA LEU A 56 -2.20 -4.39 8.56
C LEU A 56 -0.69 -4.42 8.79
N PRO A 57 0.07 -5.42 8.32
CA PRO A 57 1.52 -5.38 8.50
C PRO A 57 2.18 -4.17 7.82
N ILE A 58 1.65 -3.72 6.68
CA ILE A 58 2.18 -2.52 6.00
C ILE A 58 1.86 -1.28 6.84
N TYR A 59 0.64 -1.18 7.37
CA TYR A 59 0.26 -0.07 8.25
C TYR A 59 1.13 -0.03 9.52
N ASP A 60 1.47 -1.20 10.07
CA ASP A 60 2.35 -1.26 11.25
C ASP A 60 3.73 -0.67 10.94
N GLU A 61 4.28 -0.98 9.76
CA GLU A 61 5.56 -0.42 9.32
C GLU A 61 5.46 1.09 9.03
N ILE A 62 4.38 1.54 8.39
CA ILE A 62 4.15 2.98 8.15
C ILE A 62 4.14 3.73 9.47
N PHE A 63 3.51 3.18 10.49
CA PHE A 63 3.40 3.82 11.81
C PHE A 63 4.76 3.96 12.52
N GLN A 64 5.75 3.13 12.17
CA GLN A 64 7.04 3.10 12.85
C GLN A 64 8.09 4.05 12.25
N GLN A 65 7.75 4.75 11.16
CA GLN A 65 8.68 5.64 10.47
C GLN A 65 8.03 7.01 10.21
N SER A 66 8.79 7.96 9.66
CA SER A 66 8.31 9.34 9.44
C SER A 66 8.56 9.84 8.02
N ASP A 67 9.08 9.02 7.13
CA ASP A 67 9.42 9.44 5.76
C ASP A 67 8.20 9.48 4.84
N VAL A 68 7.21 8.60 5.12
CA VAL A 68 6.00 8.47 4.32
C VAL A 68 4.79 8.72 5.23
N GLU A 69 4.00 9.74 4.92
CA GLU A 69 2.80 10.10 5.70
C GLU A 69 1.57 9.41 5.12
N HIS A 70 0.78 8.76 5.98
CA HIS A 70 -0.48 8.15 5.56
C HIS A 70 -1.64 9.12 5.76
N ILE A 71 -2.43 9.30 4.71
CA ILE A 71 -3.63 10.13 4.72
C ILE A 71 -4.84 9.18 4.68
N LEU A 72 -5.54 9.11 5.80
CA LEU A 72 -6.69 8.23 5.96
C LEU A 72 -7.90 8.79 5.23
N VAL A 73 -8.51 7.97 4.40
CA VAL A 73 -9.77 8.28 3.73
C VAL A 73 -10.92 7.51 4.36
N ARG A 74 -12.15 7.74 3.89
CA ARG A 74 -13.33 7.02 4.38
C ARG A 74 -13.89 6.02 3.38
N HIS A 75 -13.27 5.94 2.21
CA HIS A 75 -13.63 4.99 1.15
C HIS A 75 -12.44 4.86 0.20
N GLU A 76 -12.13 3.65 -0.25
CA GLU A 76 -10.95 3.39 -1.07
C GLU A 76 -10.97 4.14 -2.40
N GLN A 77 -12.14 4.30 -3.01
CA GLN A 77 -12.27 5.12 -4.21
C GLN A 77 -11.77 6.55 -3.96
N GLY A 78 -12.10 7.08 -2.77
CA GLY A 78 -11.59 8.38 -2.35
C GLY A 78 -10.08 8.42 -2.21
N ALA A 79 -9.45 7.31 -1.80
CA ALA A 79 -7.99 7.23 -1.76
C ALA A 79 -7.40 7.34 -3.17
N GLY A 80 -8.00 6.63 -4.12
CA GLY A 80 -7.55 6.67 -5.51
C GLY A 80 -7.65 8.06 -6.10
N HIS A 81 -8.82 8.71 -5.96
CA HIS A 81 -9.01 10.06 -6.48
C HIS A 81 -8.14 11.10 -5.76
N ALA A 82 -7.89 10.91 -4.44
CA ALA A 82 -6.99 11.82 -3.73
C ALA A 82 -5.54 11.67 -4.24
N ALA A 83 -5.10 10.42 -4.45
CA ALA A 83 -3.77 10.15 -5.02
C ALA A 83 -3.65 10.73 -6.44
N GLU A 84 -4.71 10.59 -7.24
CA GLU A 84 -4.80 11.15 -8.57
C GLU A 84 -4.71 12.69 -8.53
N GLY A 85 -5.48 13.32 -7.64
CA GLY A 85 -5.42 14.77 -7.45
C GLY A 85 -4.04 15.25 -7.01
N TYR A 86 -3.38 14.47 -6.16
CA TYR A 86 -1.99 14.74 -5.77
C TYR A 86 -1.08 14.71 -7.00
N ALA A 87 -1.22 13.67 -7.83
CA ALA A 87 -0.38 13.55 -9.02
C ALA A 87 -0.62 14.70 -10.01
N ARG A 88 -1.89 15.09 -10.20
CA ARG A 88 -2.24 16.21 -11.08
C ARG A 88 -1.65 17.53 -10.59
N SER A 89 -1.61 17.73 -9.27
CA SER A 89 -1.17 19.01 -8.70
C SER A 89 0.34 19.10 -8.53
N THR A 90 1.02 17.98 -8.36
CA THR A 90 2.47 17.97 -8.06
C THR A 90 3.34 17.51 -9.23
N GLY A 91 2.76 16.76 -10.17
CA GLY A 91 3.54 16.10 -11.22
C GLY A 91 4.27 14.84 -10.75
N LEU A 92 4.07 14.42 -9.50
CA LEU A 92 4.69 13.22 -8.93
C LEU A 92 3.67 12.08 -8.91
N PRO A 93 4.11 10.81 -8.93
CA PRO A 93 3.16 9.71 -8.84
C PRO A 93 2.34 9.76 -7.54
N GLY A 94 1.03 9.63 -7.68
CA GLY A 94 0.15 9.43 -6.53
C GLY A 94 0.19 7.97 -6.09
N VAL A 95 0.06 7.71 -4.79
CA VAL A 95 0.11 6.34 -4.27
C VAL A 95 -1.10 6.07 -3.40
N ALA A 96 -1.79 4.95 -3.68
CA ALA A 96 -2.91 4.50 -2.86
C ALA A 96 -2.60 3.12 -2.27
N LEU A 97 -3.03 2.91 -1.02
CA LEU A 97 -2.88 1.62 -0.33
C LEU A 97 -4.23 1.16 0.18
N VAL A 98 -4.68 0.00 -0.29
CA VAL A 98 -6.00 -0.54 0.05
C VAL A 98 -5.92 -2.04 0.34
N THR A 99 -6.91 -2.56 1.03
CA THR A 99 -6.96 -3.97 1.38
C THR A 99 -7.30 -4.85 0.17
N SER A 100 -7.38 -6.16 0.38
CA SER A 100 -7.74 -7.15 -0.64
C SER A 100 -9.21 -7.01 -1.06
N GLY A 101 -9.63 -7.79 -2.02
CA GLY A 101 -11.01 -7.95 -2.47
C GLY A 101 -11.79 -6.64 -2.54
N PRO A 102 -12.67 -6.37 -1.54
CA PRO A 102 -13.53 -5.18 -1.61
C PRO A 102 -12.74 -3.86 -1.65
N GLY A 103 -11.57 -3.79 -0.99
CA GLY A 103 -10.73 -2.60 -1.08
C GLY A 103 -10.15 -2.43 -2.48
N ALA A 104 -9.62 -3.51 -3.04
CA ALA A 104 -9.04 -3.49 -4.38
C ALA A 104 -10.08 -3.17 -5.47
N THR A 105 -11.29 -3.74 -5.37
CA THR A 105 -12.32 -3.48 -6.38
C THR A 105 -12.83 -2.02 -6.34
N ASN A 106 -12.76 -1.36 -5.20
CA ASN A 106 -13.12 0.06 -5.10
C ASN A 106 -12.11 0.97 -5.82
N MET A 107 -10.97 0.42 -6.26
CA MET A 107 -9.97 1.19 -7.02
C MET A 107 -10.24 1.22 -8.52
N VAL A 108 -11.22 0.47 -9.03
CA VAL A 108 -11.44 0.37 -10.48
C VAL A 108 -11.73 1.73 -11.10
N THR A 109 -12.61 2.53 -10.51
CA THR A 109 -12.94 3.86 -11.05
C THR A 109 -11.72 4.78 -11.09
N PRO A 110 -11.00 5.03 -9.98
CA PRO A 110 -9.84 5.92 -10.06
C PRO A 110 -8.71 5.37 -10.94
N LEU A 111 -8.51 4.06 -11.00
CA LEU A 111 -7.50 3.49 -11.91
C LEU A 111 -7.87 3.76 -13.37
N THR A 112 -9.17 3.60 -13.71
CA THR A 112 -9.66 3.86 -15.07
C THR A 112 -9.49 5.33 -15.43
N ASP A 113 -9.88 6.21 -14.51
CA ASP A 113 -9.78 7.66 -14.70
C ASP A 113 -8.31 8.07 -14.93
N ALA A 114 -7.43 7.61 -14.05
CA ALA A 114 -6.00 7.90 -14.17
C ALA A 114 -5.41 7.37 -15.48
N LEU A 115 -5.84 6.18 -15.92
CA LEU A 115 -5.37 5.61 -17.19
C LEU A 115 -5.82 6.47 -18.38
N MET A 116 -7.09 6.87 -18.38
CA MET A 116 -7.65 7.67 -19.50
C MET A 116 -6.97 9.03 -19.62
N ASP A 117 -6.64 9.64 -18.48
CA ASP A 117 -6.02 10.96 -18.44
C ASP A 117 -4.49 10.92 -18.37
N SER A 118 -3.90 9.73 -18.40
CA SER A 118 -2.43 9.52 -18.32
C SER A 118 -1.83 10.11 -17.04
N ILE A 119 -2.53 9.92 -15.91
CA ILE A 119 -2.08 10.39 -14.60
C ILE A 119 -1.27 9.27 -13.90
N PRO A 120 -0.05 9.55 -13.43
CA PRO A 120 0.75 8.51 -12.78
C PRO A 120 0.18 8.15 -11.40
N LEU A 121 -0.36 6.95 -11.30
CA LEU A 121 -1.00 6.43 -10.10
C LEU A 121 -0.48 5.01 -9.82
N VAL A 122 0.11 4.81 -8.64
CA VAL A 122 0.52 3.48 -8.17
C VAL A 122 -0.46 3.03 -7.10
N CYS A 123 -1.07 1.87 -7.29
CA CYS A 123 -2.01 1.30 -6.34
C CYS A 123 -1.43 0.02 -5.75
N ILE A 124 -1.25 0.00 -4.44
CA ILE A 124 -0.81 -1.18 -3.71
C ILE A 124 -2.03 -1.79 -3.04
N THR A 125 -2.34 -3.04 -3.38
CA THR A 125 -3.50 -3.73 -2.79
C THR A 125 -3.03 -4.92 -1.96
N GLY A 126 -3.77 -5.21 -0.91
CA GLY A 126 -3.62 -6.48 -0.21
C GLY A 126 -4.07 -7.64 -1.07
N GLN A 127 -3.69 -8.83 -0.66
CA GLN A 127 -4.20 -10.09 -1.23
C GLN A 127 -4.23 -11.12 -0.10
N VAL A 128 -5.02 -12.16 -0.29
CA VAL A 128 -5.05 -13.27 0.65
C VAL A 128 -3.71 -14.03 0.61
N PRO A 129 -3.37 -14.79 1.67
CA PRO A 129 -2.15 -15.60 1.65
C PRO A 129 -2.03 -16.46 0.39
N THR A 130 -0.81 -16.61 -0.12
CA THR A 130 -0.59 -17.24 -1.43
C THR A 130 -1.19 -18.63 -1.56
N HIS A 131 -1.21 -19.41 -0.47
CA HIS A 131 -1.79 -20.76 -0.49
C HIS A 131 -3.32 -20.76 -0.54
N LEU A 132 -3.95 -19.63 -0.32
CA LEU A 132 -5.42 -19.49 -0.38
C LEU A 132 -5.90 -18.93 -1.72
N ILE A 133 -5.00 -18.39 -2.54
CA ILE A 133 -5.37 -17.77 -3.82
C ILE A 133 -6.06 -18.81 -4.70
N GLY A 134 -7.25 -18.47 -5.19
CA GLY A 134 -8.07 -19.36 -6.02
C GLY A 134 -8.98 -20.30 -5.25
N ASN A 135 -9.12 -20.11 -3.96
CA ASN A 135 -9.93 -20.97 -3.09
C ASN A 135 -11.12 -20.25 -2.47
N ASP A 136 -11.52 -19.13 -3.05
CA ASP A 136 -12.66 -18.31 -2.58
C ASP A 136 -12.50 -17.91 -1.10
N ALA A 137 -11.27 -17.53 -0.72
CA ALA A 137 -10.96 -17.12 0.64
C ALA A 137 -11.66 -15.81 1.00
N PHE A 138 -11.77 -15.53 2.30
CA PHE A 138 -12.43 -14.33 2.79
C PHE A 138 -11.77 -13.06 2.18
N GLN A 139 -12.60 -12.26 1.54
CA GLN A 139 -12.16 -11.03 0.85
C GLN A 139 -11.13 -11.28 -0.26
N GLU A 140 -11.12 -12.47 -0.87
CA GLU A 140 -10.33 -12.72 -2.05
C GLU A 140 -11.02 -12.12 -3.28
N CYS A 141 -10.23 -11.72 -4.25
CA CYS A 141 -10.72 -11.27 -5.55
C CYS A 141 -9.60 -11.42 -6.58
N ASP A 142 -9.96 -11.78 -7.81
CA ASP A 142 -9.01 -11.79 -8.92
C ASP A 142 -8.77 -10.36 -9.41
N THR A 143 -8.08 -9.61 -8.58
CA THR A 143 -7.79 -8.19 -8.81
C THR A 143 -7.04 -7.97 -10.12
N VAL A 144 -6.13 -8.88 -10.47
CA VAL A 144 -5.34 -8.76 -11.72
C VAL A 144 -6.26 -8.75 -12.93
N SER A 145 -7.19 -9.72 -13.00
CA SER A 145 -8.11 -9.79 -14.15
C SER A 145 -9.06 -8.58 -14.19
N ILE A 146 -9.56 -8.16 -13.04
CA ILE A 146 -10.47 -7.01 -12.95
C ILE A 146 -9.78 -5.71 -13.37
N THR A 147 -8.53 -5.50 -12.95
CA THR A 147 -7.82 -4.26 -13.21
C THR A 147 -7.02 -4.25 -14.52
N ARG A 148 -6.93 -5.38 -15.20
CA ARG A 148 -6.18 -5.48 -16.46
C ARG A 148 -6.59 -4.42 -17.49
N PRO A 149 -7.89 -4.21 -17.75
CA PRO A 149 -8.30 -3.18 -18.73
C PRO A 149 -8.22 -1.74 -18.20
N CYS A 150 -8.00 -1.56 -16.90
CA CYS A 150 -7.97 -0.21 -16.30
C CYS A 150 -6.58 0.20 -15.81
N THR A 151 -5.54 -0.56 -16.15
CA THR A 151 -4.18 -0.22 -15.73
C THR A 151 -3.20 -0.39 -16.89
N LYS A 152 -2.17 0.42 -16.89
CA LYS A 152 -1.03 0.24 -17.80
C LYS A 152 -0.30 -1.06 -17.51
N TYR A 153 -0.22 -1.45 -16.22
CA TYR A 153 0.45 -2.67 -15.77
C TYR A 153 -0.11 -3.08 -14.42
N ASN A 154 -0.20 -4.37 -14.17
CA ASN A 154 -0.54 -4.90 -12.85
C ASN A 154 0.26 -6.18 -12.60
N TYR A 155 0.47 -6.50 -11.32
CA TYR A 155 1.30 -7.65 -10.94
C TYR A 155 0.78 -8.26 -9.63
N LEU A 156 0.66 -9.58 -9.62
CA LEU A 156 0.36 -10.34 -8.40
C LEU A 156 1.67 -10.93 -7.86
N VAL A 157 2.20 -10.36 -6.79
CA VAL A 157 3.45 -10.83 -6.19
C VAL A 157 3.16 -12.11 -5.40
N LYS A 158 3.72 -13.23 -5.84
CA LYS A 158 3.59 -14.53 -5.16
C LYS A 158 4.88 -14.96 -4.47
N ASN A 159 6.01 -14.36 -4.84
CA ASN A 159 7.31 -14.67 -4.27
C ASN A 159 7.91 -13.38 -3.72
N ILE A 160 8.30 -13.40 -2.46
CA ILE A 160 8.86 -12.24 -1.78
C ILE A 160 10.11 -11.71 -2.50
N ALA A 161 10.87 -12.57 -3.15
CA ALA A 161 12.08 -12.18 -3.88
C ALA A 161 11.79 -11.27 -5.08
N ASP A 162 10.55 -11.32 -5.61
CA ASP A 162 10.14 -10.44 -6.72
C ASP A 162 9.71 -9.05 -6.24
N LEU A 163 9.39 -8.91 -4.97
CA LEU A 163 8.74 -7.70 -4.47
C LEU A 163 9.56 -6.42 -4.74
N PRO A 164 10.89 -6.38 -4.46
CA PRO A 164 11.64 -5.15 -4.74
C PRO A 164 11.64 -4.77 -6.22
N ARG A 165 11.82 -5.77 -7.11
CA ARG A 165 11.80 -5.53 -8.56
C ARG A 165 10.44 -4.97 -9.00
N VAL A 166 9.36 -5.61 -8.55
CA VAL A 166 7.99 -5.21 -8.94
C VAL A 166 7.69 -3.78 -8.45
N LEU A 167 8.11 -3.45 -7.23
CA LEU A 167 7.94 -2.10 -6.70
C LEU A 167 8.68 -1.06 -7.57
N HIS A 168 9.94 -1.35 -7.94
CA HIS A 168 10.69 -0.46 -8.83
C HIS A 168 10.04 -0.32 -10.20
N GLU A 169 9.49 -1.41 -10.75
CA GLU A 169 8.81 -1.36 -12.06
C GLU A 169 7.52 -0.55 -12.02
N ALA A 170 6.90 -0.40 -10.84
CA ALA A 170 5.65 0.35 -10.68
C ALA A 170 5.88 1.87 -10.75
N PHE A 171 7.06 2.35 -10.42
CA PHE A 171 7.43 3.76 -10.48
C PHE A 171 8.27 4.09 -11.72
#